data_f4de7608cec65056f1a4a1c9756d6b9c
#
_entry.id   f4de7608cec65056f1a4a1c9756d6b9c
#
_cell.length_a   1.000
_cell.length_b   1.000
_cell.length_c   1.000
_cell.angle_alpha   90.00
_cell.angle_beta   90.00
_cell.angle_gamma   90.00
#
_symmetry.space_group_name_H-M   'P 1'
#
loop_
_entity.id
_entity.type
_entity.pdbx_description
1 polymer ?
#
loop_
_entity_poly.entity_id
_entity_poly.type
_entity_poly.pdbx_seq_one_letter_code
_entity_poly.pdbx_strand_id
1 'polypeptide(L)' 'MDFKELQTKSEAELQKILVQDREKLRELRFKDSNKQLKNVREIRTVKEQVAQVLTILNKKK' A
#
# COMPACT_ATOMS: atom_id res chain seq x y z
N MET A 1 -4.71 7.05 -2.08
CA MET A 1 -6.07 6.59 -2.40
C MET A 1 -6.92 6.57 -1.16
N ASP A 2 -8.12 7.13 -1.22
CA ASP A 2 -9.01 7.17 -0.07
C ASP A 2 -9.55 5.79 0.29
N PHE A 3 -9.80 5.59 1.57
CA PHE A 3 -10.37 4.33 2.07
C PHE A 3 -11.71 4.03 1.39
N LYS A 4 -12.54 5.05 1.19
CA LYS A 4 -13.83 4.90 0.51
C LYS A 4 -13.67 4.39 -0.92
N GLU A 5 -12.68 4.93 -1.64
CA GLU A 5 -12.41 4.47 -3.00
C GLU A 5 -11.97 3.00 -3.02
N LEU A 6 -11.14 2.61 -2.07
CA LEU A 6 -10.70 1.23 -1.96
C LEU A 6 -11.89 0.30 -1.70
N GLN A 7 -12.86 0.73 -0.91
CA GLN A 7 -14.04 -0.07 -0.62
C GLN A 7 -14.90 -0.34 -1.84
N THR A 8 -14.86 0.55 -2.85
CA THR A 8 -15.67 0.36 -4.06
C THR A 8 -15.01 -0.54 -5.09
N LYS A 9 -13.74 -0.89 -4.89
CA LYS A 9 -13.01 -1.72 -5.84
C LYS A 9 -13.29 -3.20 -5.63
N SER A 10 -13.18 -3.97 -6.71
CA SER A 10 -13.34 -5.42 -6.63
C SER A 10 -12.15 -6.06 -5.94
N GLU A 11 -12.34 -7.31 -5.48
CA GLU A 11 -11.27 -8.07 -4.83
C GLU A 11 -10.04 -8.20 -5.71
N ALA A 12 -10.24 -8.47 -7.00
CA ALA A 12 -9.14 -8.60 -7.95
C ALA A 12 -8.35 -7.30 -8.08
N GLU A 13 -9.05 -6.17 -8.13
CA GLU A 13 -8.40 -4.86 -8.19
C GLU A 13 -7.62 -4.55 -6.93
N LEU A 14 -8.18 -4.89 -5.78
CA LEU A 14 -7.52 -4.69 -4.50
C LEU A 14 -6.23 -5.52 -4.41
N GLN A 15 -6.27 -6.75 -4.91
CA GLN A 15 -5.07 -7.59 -4.92
C GLN A 15 -3.98 -7.01 -5.82
N LYS A 16 -4.37 -6.44 -6.96
CA LYS A 16 -3.41 -5.78 -7.84
C LYS A 16 -2.75 -4.58 -7.16
N ILE A 17 -3.56 -3.78 -6.48
CA ILE A 17 -3.05 -2.63 -5.73
C ILE A 17 -2.10 -3.11 -4.63
N LEU A 18 -2.46 -4.17 -3.94
CA LEU A 18 -1.62 -4.72 -2.88
C LEU A 18 -0.24 -5.14 -3.41
N VAL A 19 -0.22 -5.84 -4.53
CA VAL A 19 1.05 -6.27 -5.15
C VAL A 19 1.88 -5.07 -5.55
N GLN A 20 1.27 -4.07 -6.19
CA GLN A 20 1.96 -2.87 -6.61
C GLN A 20 2.53 -2.10 -5.41
N ASP A 21 1.76 -1.98 -4.34
CA ASP A 21 2.21 -1.29 -3.15
C ASP A 21 3.35 -2.03 -2.46
N ARG A 22 3.32 -3.34 -2.43
CA ARG A 22 4.40 -4.14 -1.87
C ARG A 22 5.69 -3.97 -2.66
N GLU A 23 5.59 -3.96 -3.99
CA GLU A 23 6.75 -3.73 -4.84
C GLU A 23 7.32 -2.33 -4.63
N LYS A 24 6.44 -1.34 -4.54
CA LYS A 24 6.86 0.03 -4.27
C LYS A 24 7.55 0.14 -2.93
N LEU A 25 7.01 -0.51 -1.91
CA LEU A 25 7.60 -0.52 -0.58
C LEU A 25 9.00 -1.16 -0.61
N ARG A 26 9.14 -2.24 -1.36
CA ARG A 26 10.42 -2.91 -1.52
C ARG A 26 11.46 -1.99 -2.16
N GLU A 27 11.07 -1.28 -3.22
CA GLU A 27 11.95 -0.33 -3.88
C GLU A 27 12.35 0.81 -2.95
N LEU A 28 11.39 1.35 -2.22
CA LEU A 28 11.65 2.44 -1.28
C LEU A 28 12.62 2.00 -0.19
N ARG A 29 12.46 0.80 0.33
CA ARG A 29 13.37 0.26 1.34
C ARG A 29 14.77 0.06 0.78
N PHE A 30 14.86 -0.37 -0.47
CA PHE A 30 16.14 -0.55 -1.13
C PHE A 30 16.85 0.79 -1.33
N LYS A 31 16.09 1.83 -1.72
CA LYS A 31 16.64 3.16 -1.91
C LYS A 31 16.91 3.89 -0.60
N ASP A 32 16.35 3.40 0.50
CA ASP A 32 16.41 4.06 1.80
C ASP A 32 17.76 3.89 2.51
N SER A 33 18.75 3.33 1.84
CA SER A 33 20.10 3.27 2.40
C SER A 33 20.66 4.65 2.75
N ASN A 34 20.09 5.70 2.17
CA ASN A 34 20.48 7.08 2.42
C ASN A 34 19.61 7.81 3.46
N LYS A 35 18.61 7.14 4.01
CA LYS A 35 17.73 7.64 5.08
C LYS A 35 17.15 9.03 4.81
N GLN A 36 16.62 9.26 3.62
CA GLN A 36 15.97 10.52 3.30
C GLN A 36 14.58 10.59 3.92
N LEU A 37 14.26 11.72 4.55
CA LEU A 37 12.97 11.93 5.19
C LEU A 37 11.80 11.72 4.24
N LYS A 38 11.96 12.12 3.00
CA LYS A 38 10.94 11.96 1.98
C LYS A 38 10.57 10.49 1.77
N ASN A 39 11.58 9.62 1.73
CA ASN A 39 11.36 8.19 1.56
C ASN A 39 10.64 7.58 2.77
N VAL A 40 10.95 8.06 3.97
CA VAL A 40 10.29 7.58 5.19
C VAL A 40 8.79 7.88 5.15
N ARG A 41 8.41 9.08 4.69
CA ARG A 41 7.01 9.45 4.56
C ARG A 41 6.30 8.58 3.54
N GLU A 42 6.93 8.33 2.40
CA GLU A 42 6.35 7.48 1.36
C GLU A 42 6.16 6.04 1.84
N ILE A 43 7.14 5.51 2.56
CA ILE A 43 7.05 4.17 3.15
C ILE A 43 5.85 4.09 4.08
N ARG A 44 5.67 5.08 4.94
CA ARG A 44 4.54 5.11 5.87
C ARG A 44 3.21 5.13 5.12
N THR A 45 3.10 5.98 4.11
CA THR A 45 1.88 6.11 3.31
C THR A 45 1.55 4.79 2.61
N VAL A 46 2.55 4.16 2.01
CA VAL A 46 2.35 2.86 1.32
C VAL A 46 1.94 1.78 2.32
N LYS A 47 2.56 1.74 3.49
CA LYS A 47 2.19 0.78 4.54
C LYS A 47 0.74 0.95 4.99
N GLU A 48 0.31 2.20 5.16
CA GLU A 48 -1.07 2.49 5.52
C GLU A 48 -2.04 2.00 4.45
N GLN A 49 -1.71 2.22 3.19
CA GLN A 49 -2.53 1.75 2.09
C GLN A 49 -2.61 0.23 2.05
N VAL A 50 -1.49 -0.45 2.25
CA VAL A 50 -1.46 -1.91 2.31
C VAL A 50 -2.37 -2.41 3.44
N ALA A 51 -2.28 -1.80 4.62
CA ALA A 51 -3.10 -2.17 5.76
C ALA A 51 -4.60 -1.97 5.45
N GLN A 52 -4.95 -0.86 4.81
CA GLN A 52 -6.33 -0.59 4.42
C GLN A 52 -6.85 -1.61 3.42
N VAL A 53 -6.05 -1.94 2.41
CA VAL A 53 -6.43 -2.93 1.41
C VAL A 53 -6.65 -4.29 2.05
N LEU A 54 -5.75 -4.70 2.94
CA LEU A 54 -5.89 -5.97 3.64
C LEU A 54 -7.13 -6.02 4.51
N THR A 55 -7.44 -4.91 5.19
CA THR A 55 -8.66 -4.82 6.01
C THR A 55 -9.91 -5.03 5.17
N ILE A 56 -9.96 -4.37 4.00
CA ILE A 56 -11.11 -4.50 3.10
C ILE A 56 -11.21 -5.92 2.55
N LEU A 57 -10.09 -6.51 2.15
CA LEU A 57 -10.08 -7.88 1.64
C LEU A 57 -10.58 -8.88 2.69
N ASN A 58 -10.19 -8.68 3.94
CA ASN A 58 -10.66 -9.53 5.03
C ASN A 58 -12.17 -9.42 5.24
N LYS A 59 -12.72 -8.22 5.10
CA LYS A 59 -14.16 -8.02 5.22
C LYS A 59 -14.95 -8.67 4.09
N LYS A 60 -14.35 -8.79 2.91
CA LYS A 60 -14.99 -9.37 1.75
C LYS A 60 -14.95 -10.89 1.72
N LYS A 61 -14.17 -11.50 2.58
CA LYS A 61 -14.19 -12.96 2.75
C LYS A 61 -15.44 -13.41 3.54
#